data_09ab26b3c8cc731b8173cf64c5e238f7
#
_entry.id   09ab26b3c8cc731b8173cf64c5e238f7
#
_cell.length_a   1.000
_cell.length_b   1.000
_cell.length_c   1.000
_cell.angle_alpha   90.00
_cell.angle_beta   90.00
_cell.angle_gamma   90.00
#
_symmetry.space_group_name_H-M   'P 1'
#
loop_
_entity.id
_entity.type
_entity.pdbx_description
1 polymer ?
#
loop_
_entity_poly.entity_id
_entity_poly.type
_entity_poly.pdbx_seq_one_letter_code
_entity_poly.pdbx_strand_id
1 'polypeptide(L)'
;LDEREGAVTEAELPRAFNRQSVWRRFAIVVAGPAANFLLAIALYWALFVYGVPGIQPVVEEPPPGSVARAAGFAAGDTLVRIDEDPVPTWQDARWLLLKRAVQKSVVKIEVRGESGNIDWRKLDLSKLTPDDLDSDFLRVLGLTRSQPRLKPVIGDIVAGGPAQRAGLKAGVRTP
;
A
#
# COMPACT_ATOMS: atom_id res chain seq x y z
N LEU A 1 -15.71 -29.96 -28.02
CA LEU A 1 -16.00 -30.24 -29.45
C LEU A 1 -17.34 -29.61 -29.80
N ASP A 2 -17.38 -28.71 -30.78
CA ASP A 2 -18.60 -28.12 -31.34
C ASP A 2 -18.72 -28.57 -32.79
N GLU A 3 -19.85 -29.21 -33.13
CA GLU A 3 -20.16 -29.65 -34.50
C GLU A 3 -20.18 -28.49 -35.53
N ARG A 4 -20.24 -27.24 -35.07
CA ARG A 4 -20.31 -26.05 -35.92
C ARG A 4 -18.93 -25.54 -36.33
N GLU A 5 -17.87 -25.95 -35.65
CA GLU A 5 -16.51 -25.45 -35.86
C GLU A 5 -15.59 -26.47 -36.58
N GLY A 6 -16.02 -27.72 -36.74
CA GLY A 6 -15.22 -28.74 -37.44
C GLY A 6 -15.90 -30.08 -37.62
N ALA A 7 -15.33 -30.95 -38.48
CA ALA A 7 -15.80 -32.31 -38.71
C ALA A 7 -15.57 -33.17 -37.46
N VAL A 8 -16.65 -33.59 -36.83
CA VAL A 8 -16.65 -34.45 -35.63
C VAL A 8 -16.92 -35.88 -36.08
N THR A 9 -16.10 -36.83 -35.63
CA THR A 9 -16.31 -38.25 -35.94
C THR A 9 -17.58 -38.82 -35.27
N GLU A 10 -18.23 -39.80 -35.88
CA GLU A 10 -19.48 -40.40 -35.32
C GLU A 10 -19.31 -40.89 -33.87
N ALA A 11 -18.12 -41.35 -33.48
CA ALA A 11 -17.83 -41.77 -32.12
C ALA A 11 -17.74 -40.59 -31.11
N GLU A 12 -17.52 -39.38 -31.56
CA GLU A 12 -17.39 -38.17 -30.73
C GLU A 12 -18.68 -37.35 -30.64
N LEU A 13 -19.65 -37.64 -31.56
CA LEU A 13 -20.95 -36.94 -31.58
C LEU A 13 -21.67 -36.92 -30.22
N PRO A 14 -21.69 -38.00 -29.39
CA PRO A 14 -22.33 -37.97 -28.09
C PRO A 14 -21.66 -37.01 -27.08
N ARG A 15 -20.38 -36.63 -27.36
CA ARG A 15 -19.60 -35.70 -26.49
C ARG A 15 -19.66 -34.27 -26.98
N ALA A 16 -20.28 -33.99 -28.12
CA ALA A 16 -20.40 -32.66 -28.66
C ALA A 16 -21.20 -31.76 -27.70
N PHE A 17 -20.74 -30.53 -27.51
CA PHE A 17 -21.32 -29.54 -26.57
C PHE A 17 -22.82 -29.30 -26.80
N ASN A 18 -23.23 -29.19 -28.05
CA ASN A 18 -24.61 -28.91 -28.44
C ASN A 18 -25.56 -30.12 -28.21
N ARG A 19 -25.02 -31.33 -28.07
CA ARG A 19 -25.81 -32.55 -27.73
C ARG A 19 -25.84 -32.87 -26.22
N GLN A 20 -25.10 -32.09 -25.42
CA GLN A 20 -25.14 -32.24 -23.98
C GLN A 20 -26.43 -31.66 -23.39
N SER A 21 -26.84 -32.18 -22.23
CA SER A 21 -27.96 -31.62 -21.47
C SER A 21 -27.69 -30.15 -21.10
N VAL A 22 -28.75 -29.36 -20.92
CA VAL A 22 -28.66 -27.93 -20.57
C VAL A 22 -27.78 -27.70 -19.34
N TRP A 23 -27.90 -28.59 -18.33
CA TRP A 23 -27.10 -28.51 -17.11
C TRP A 23 -25.61 -28.75 -17.35
N ARG A 24 -25.24 -29.66 -18.23
CA ARG A 24 -23.83 -29.90 -18.59
C ARG A 24 -23.26 -28.75 -19.38
N ARG A 25 -24.02 -28.19 -20.33
CA ARG A 25 -23.61 -26.98 -21.07
C ARG A 25 -23.43 -25.79 -20.13
N PHE A 26 -24.36 -25.57 -19.21
CA PHE A 26 -24.23 -24.55 -18.18
C PHE A 26 -22.98 -24.74 -17.34
N ALA A 27 -22.75 -25.96 -16.85
CA ALA A 27 -21.54 -26.26 -16.04
C ALA A 27 -20.25 -25.98 -16.81
N ILE A 28 -20.17 -26.36 -18.09
CA ILE A 28 -18.99 -26.11 -18.93
C ILE A 28 -18.74 -24.60 -19.10
N VAL A 29 -19.78 -23.83 -19.39
CA VAL A 29 -19.67 -22.38 -19.59
C VAL A 29 -19.29 -21.68 -18.30
N VAL A 30 -19.83 -22.09 -17.16
CA VAL A 30 -19.56 -21.48 -15.84
C VAL A 30 -18.22 -21.93 -15.26
N ALA A 31 -17.70 -23.08 -15.67
CA ALA A 31 -16.45 -23.62 -15.11
C ALA A 31 -15.26 -22.67 -15.24
N GLY A 32 -15.12 -21.96 -16.36
CA GLY A 32 -14.05 -20.98 -16.58
C GLY A 32 -14.13 -19.80 -15.59
N PRO A 33 -15.22 -19.04 -15.59
CA PRO A 33 -15.43 -17.96 -14.62
C PRO A 33 -15.34 -18.44 -13.17
N ALA A 34 -15.92 -19.59 -12.83
CA ALA A 34 -15.88 -20.16 -11.49
C ALA A 34 -14.44 -20.49 -11.05
N ALA A 35 -13.65 -21.11 -11.93
CA ALA A 35 -12.24 -21.40 -11.65
C ALA A 35 -11.42 -20.13 -11.41
N ASN A 36 -11.62 -19.10 -12.22
CA ASN A 36 -10.97 -17.81 -12.02
C ASN A 36 -11.37 -17.15 -10.69
N PHE A 37 -12.64 -17.24 -10.33
CA PHE A 37 -13.13 -16.71 -9.06
C PHE A 37 -12.53 -17.45 -7.86
N LEU A 38 -12.49 -18.78 -7.92
CA LEU A 38 -11.86 -19.61 -6.88
C LEU A 38 -10.36 -19.34 -6.79
N LEU A 39 -9.68 -19.18 -7.92
CA LEU A 39 -8.26 -18.82 -7.94
C LEU A 39 -8.03 -17.44 -7.29
N ALA A 40 -8.86 -16.45 -7.60
CA ALA A 40 -8.78 -15.12 -6.99
C ALA A 40 -8.95 -15.21 -5.47
N ILE A 41 -9.95 -15.95 -4.99
CA ILE A 41 -10.15 -16.18 -3.55
C ILE A 41 -8.90 -16.83 -2.92
N ALA A 42 -8.34 -17.85 -3.54
CA ALA A 42 -7.16 -18.55 -3.03
C ALA A 42 -5.93 -17.62 -2.97
N LEU A 43 -5.73 -16.80 -4.01
CA LEU A 43 -4.62 -15.84 -4.04
C LEU A 43 -4.80 -14.73 -2.99
N TYR A 44 -5.99 -14.16 -2.84
CA TYR A 44 -6.26 -13.18 -1.79
C TYR A 44 -6.11 -13.79 -0.40
N TRP A 45 -6.61 -15.01 -0.19
CA TRP A 45 -6.41 -15.72 1.07
C TRP A 45 -4.93 -15.90 1.38
N ALA A 46 -4.12 -16.32 0.40
CA ALA A 46 -2.69 -16.45 0.57
C ALA A 46 -2.04 -15.10 0.91
N LEU A 47 -2.39 -14.00 0.22
CA LEU A 47 -1.90 -12.66 0.53
C LEU A 47 -2.24 -12.24 1.97
N PHE A 48 -3.45 -12.54 2.45
CA PHE A 48 -3.83 -12.23 3.83
C PHE A 48 -3.08 -13.06 4.87
N VAL A 49 -2.78 -14.32 4.56
CA VAL A 49 -2.02 -15.21 5.46
C VAL A 49 -0.54 -14.81 5.51
N TYR A 50 0.08 -14.51 4.36
CA TYR A 50 1.49 -14.09 4.30
C TYR A 50 1.70 -12.63 4.68
N GLY A 51 0.64 -11.81 4.66
CA GLY A 51 0.67 -10.38 4.89
C GLY A 51 1.16 -9.60 3.67
N VAL A 52 0.67 -8.36 3.56
CA VAL A 52 1.16 -7.42 2.54
C VAL A 52 2.14 -6.48 3.23
N PRO A 53 3.38 -6.39 2.77
CA PRO A 53 4.35 -5.47 3.38
C PRO A 53 3.83 -4.04 3.25
N GLY A 54 3.57 -3.40 4.39
CA GLY A 54 3.17 -2.02 4.48
C GLY A 54 4.35 -1.11 4.79
N ILE A 55 4.22 0.16 4.47
CA ILE A 55 5.23 1.15 4.83
C ILE A 55 5.09 1.46 6.31
N GLN A 56 6.16 1.29 7.06
CA GLN A 56 6.19 1.60 8.48
C GLN A 56 5.85 3.07 8.74
N PRO A 57 5.06 3.37 9.78
CA PRO A 57 4.62 4.73 10.09
C PRO A 57 5.69 5.51 10.86
N VAL A 58 6.87 5.70 10.24
CA VAL A 58 7.97 6.48 10.78
C VAL A 58 7.82 7.93 10.36
N VAL A 59 7.88 8.82 11.33
CA VAL A 59 7.70 10.26 11.15
C VAL A 59 9.04 10.92 10.76
N GLU A 60 9.00 11.80 9.77
CA GLU A 60 10.10 12.72 9.47
C GLU A 60 10.10 13.86 10.50
N GLU A 61 11.16 14.65 10.56
CA GLU A 61 11.21 15.79 11.47
C GLU A 61 10.06 16.77 11.20
N PRO A 62 9.14 16.97 12.19
CA PRO A 62 8.01 17.87 11.99
C PRO A 62 8.46 19.32 11.79
N PRO A 63 7.89 20.06 10.82
CA PRO A 63 8.21 21.45 10.57
C PRO A 63 8.01 22.31 11.82
N PRO A 64 8.84 23.36 12.02
CA PRO A 64 8.62 24.34 13.08
C PRO A 64 7.22 24.95 13.00
N GLY A 65 6.54 25.07 14.16
CA GLY A 65 5.19 25.62 14.24
C GLY A 65 4.05 24.65 13.86
N SER A 66 4.35 23.42 13.42
CA SER A 66 3.33 22.41 13.16
C SER A 66 2.69 21.85 14.44
N VAL A 67 1.48 21.32 14.30
CA VAL A 67 0.76 20.66 15.41
C VAL A 67 1.55 19.47 15.94
N ALA A 68 2.15 18.68 15.05
CA ALA A 68 3.00 17.54 15.42
C ALA A 68 4.23 17.98 16.22
N ARG A 69 4.90 19.07 15.82
CA ARG A 69 6.05 19.62 16.56
C ARG A 69 5.64 20.09 17.95
N ALA A 70 4.51 20.78 18.05
CA ALA A 70 3.98 21.24 19.34
C ALA A 70 3.57 20.07 20.26
N ALA A 71 3.13 18.96 19.68
CA ALA A 71 2.81 17.72 20.39
C ALA A 71 4.05 16.91 20.81
N GLY A 72 5.26 17.34 20.42
CA GLY A 72 6.53 16.73 20.82
C GLY A 72 6.99 15.57 19.94
N PHE A 73 6.45 15.42 18.70
CA PHE A 73 6.99 14.46 17.74
C PHE A 73 8.38 14.84 17.29
N ALA A 74 9.22 13.84 17.07
CA ALA A 74 10.58 13.98 16.59
C ALA A 74 10.82 13.11 15.34
N ALA A 75 11.92 13.38 14.63
CA ALA A 75 12.35 12.53 13.54
C ALA A 75 12.65 11.12 14.05
N GLY A 76 12.23 10.10 13.30
CA GLY A 76 12.42 8.69 13.68
C GLY A 76 11.34 8.12 14.60
N ASP A 77 10.43 8.94 15.14
CA ASP A 77 9.30 8.42 15.89
C ASP A 77 8.45 7.51 15.02
N THR A 78 8.22 6.28 15.47
CA THR A 78 7.34 5.31 14.82
C THR A 78 6.01 5.28 15.53
N LEU A 79 4.91 5.52 14.82
CA LEU A 79 3.56 5.44 15.37
C LEU A 79 3.24 3.97 15.66
N VAL A 80 2.88 3.64 16.89
CA VAL A 80 2.54 2.28 17.32
C VAL A 80 1.05 2.11 17.47
N ARG A 81 0.39 3.09 18.11
CA ARG A 81 -1.06 3.09 18.35
C ARG A 81 -1.62 4.51 18.31
N ILE A 82 -2.87 4.61 17.89
CA ILE A 82 -3.66 5.83 17.99
C ILE A 82 -4.87 5.51 18.88
N ASP A 83 -4.92 6.11 20.06
CA ASP A 83 -5.80 5.71 21.16
C ASP A 83 -5.63 4.21 21.47
N GLU A 84 -6.65 3.38 21.17
CA GLU A 84 -6.61 1.93 21.40
C GLU A 84 -6.28 1.14 20.13
N ASP A 85 -6.31 1.79 18.95
CA ASP A 85 -6.15 1.13 17.65
C ASP A 85 -4.67 0.99 17.27
N PRO A 86 -4.19 -0.22 16.90
CA PRO A 86 -2.82 -0.42 16.45
C PRO A 86 -2.60 0.21 15.06
N VAL A 87 -1.39 0.69 14.84
CA VAL A 87 -0.98 1.36 13.59
C VAL A 87 0.17 0.59 12.93
N PRO A 88 -0.11 -0.49 12.21
CA PRO A 88 0.93 -1.27 11.56
C PRO A 88 1.54 -0.56 10.34
N THR A 89 0.78 0.28 9.64
CA THR A 89 1.24 0.95 8.42
C THR A 89 0.92 2.45 8.43
N TRP A 90 1.61 3.19 7.57
CA TRP A 90 1.34 4.61 7.35
C TRP A 90 -0.09 4.87 6.83
N GLN A 91 -0.63 3.93 6.04
CA GLN A 91 -2.00 3.98 5.55
C GLN A 91 -3.02 3.91 6.70
N ASP A 92 -2.77 3.01 7.67
CA ASP A 92 -3.62 2.88 8.85
C ASP A 92 -3.54 4.13 9.71
N ALA A 93 -2.33 4.69 9.91
CA ALA A 93 -2.15 5.96 10.59
C ALA A 93 -3.02 7.06 9.97
N ARG A 94 -2.92 7.20 8.64
CA ARG A 94 -3.70 8.19 7.88
C ARG A 94 -5.19 8.01 8.09
N TRP A 95 -5.69 6.77 7.95
CA TRP A 95 -7.11 6.48 8.08
C TRP A 95 -7.64 6.76 9.49
N LEU A 96 -6.93 6.30 10.52
CA LEU A 96 -7.32 6.51 11.92
C LEU A 96 -7.30 8.00 12.28
N LEU A 97 -6.25 8.73 11.89
CA LEU A 97 -6.18 10.16 12.14
C LEU A 97 -7.27 10.94 11.41
N LEU A 98 -7.59 10.57 10.16
CA LEU A 98 -8.69 11.18 9.42
C LEU A 98 -10.03 10.98 10.13
N LYS A 99 -10.31 9.75 10.56
CA LYS A 99 -11.53 9.42 11.32
C LYS A 99 -11.65 10.24 12.60
N ARG A 100 -10.55 10.44 13.32
CA ARG A 100 -10.51 11.25 14.54
C ARG A 100 -10.58 12.76 14.25
N ALA A 101 -10.00 13.21 13.15
CA ALA A 101 -10.06 14.61 12.73
C ALA A 101 -11.49 15.05 12.40
N VAL A 102 -12.28 14.22 11.74
CA VAL A 102 -13.71 14.47 11.51
C VAL A 102 -14.48 14.64 12.82
N GLN A 103 -14.08 13.92 13.86
CA GLN A 103 -14.66 14.03 15.20
C GLN A 103 -14.12 15.22 16.01
N LYS A 104 -13.17 16.00 15.44
CA LYS A 104 -12.50 17.14 16.10
C LYS A 104 -11.99 16.80 17.50
N SER A 105 -11.40 15.63 17.68
CA SER A 105 -10.97 15.10 18.96
C SER A 105 -9.47 15.33 19.21
N VAL A 106 -9.08 15.31 20.47
CA VAL A 106 -7.67 15.17 20.86
C VAL A 106 -7.37 13.70 20.94
N VAL A 107 -6.37 13.25 20.22
CA VAL A 107 -5.96 11.83 20.16
C VAL A 107 -4.68 11.59 20.95
N LYS A 108 -4.58 10.44 21.57
CA LYS A 108 -3.35 9.95 22.21
C LYS A 108 -2.64 9.03 21.24
N ILE A 109 -1.39 9.31 20.95
CA ILE A 109 -0.57 8.53 20.02
C ILE A 109 0.61 7.95 20.80
N GLU A 110 0.69 6.62 20.79
CA GLU A 110 1.85 5.90 21.28
C GLU A 110 2.91 5.90 20.20
N VAL A 111 4.09 6.38 20.52
CA VAL A 111 5.23 6.43 19.62
C VAL A 111 6.38 5.63 20.18
N ARG A 112 7.15 5.00 19.28
CA ARG A 112 8.42 4.39 19.58
C ARG A 112 9.52 5.25 18.98
N GLY A 113 10.37 5.85 19.81
CA GLY A 113 11.51 6.61 19.38
C GLY A 113 12.62 5.75 18.79
N GLU A 114 13.64 6.37 18.15
CA GLU A 114 14.79 5.66 17.57
C GLU A 114 15.55 4.79 18.59
N SER A 115 15.60 5.19 19.83
CA SER A 115 16.24 4.42 20.92
C SER A 115 15.38 3.26 21.44
N GLY A 116 14.17 3.05 20.85
CA GLY A 116 13.25 2.00 21.26
C GLY A 116 12.36 2.33 22.46
N ASN A 117 12.51 3.49 23.07
CA ASN A 117 11.65 3.96 24.15
C ASN A 117 10.22 4.23 23.61
N ILE A 118 9.23 3.87 24.45
CA ILE A 118 7.84 4.15 24.15
C ILE A 118 7.43 5.40 24.91
N ASP A 119 6.76 6.31 24.23
CA ASP A 119 6.24 7.53 24.81
C ASP A 119 4.86 7.87 24.23
N TRP A 120 4.15 8.80 24.85
CA TRP A 120 2.80 9.21 24.45
C TRP A 120 2.80 10.66 24.00
N ARG A 121 2.17 10.90 22.88
CA ARG A 121 1.96 12.25 22.33
C ARG A 121 0.44 12.54 22.30
N LYS A 122 0.07 13.78 22.59
CA LYS A 122 -1.30 14.26 22.45
C LYS A 122 -1.39 15.16 21.24
N LEU A 123 -2.16 14.76 20.24
CA LEU A 123 -2.35 15.52 19.01
C LEU A 123 -3.75 16.13 19.01
N ASP A 124 -3.82 17.47 18.98
CA ASP A 124 -5.07 18.20 18.95
C ASP A 124 -5.54 18.39 17.50
N LEU A 125 -6.59 17.67 17.12
CA LEU A 125 -7.20 17.72 15.79
C LEU A 125 -8.40 18.69 15.73
N SER A 126 -8.77 19.33 16.85
CA SER A 126 -9.97 20.18 16.92
C SER A 126 -9.86 21.46 16.07
N LYS A 127 -8.63 21.89 15.80
CA LYS A 127 -8.32 23.09 15.03
C LYS A 127 -8.32 22.88 13.51
N LEU A 128 -8.42 21.65 13.04
CA LEU A 128 -8.49 21.35 11.62
C LEU A 128 -9.81 21.84 11.03
N THR A 129 -9.72 22.50 9.88
CA THR A 129 -10.87 22.93 9.09
C THR A 129 -11.26 21.85 8.08
N PRO A 130 -12.47 21.85 7.52
CA PRO A 130 -12.85 20.92 6.45
C PRO A 130 -11.89 20.98 5.24
N ASP A 131 -11.42 22.18 4.89
CA ASP A 131 -10.49 22.38 3.76
C ASP A 131 -9.11 21.71 4.03
N ASP A 132 -8.69 21.64 5.29
CA ASP A 132 -7.47 20.94 5.67
C ASP A 132 -7.58 19.42 5.49
N LEU A 133 -8.80 18.86 5.53
CA LEU A 133 -9.05 17.42 5.39
C LEU A 133 -9.08 16.95 3.92
N ASP A 134 -9.39 17.84 2.99
CA ASP A 134 -9.43 17.55 1.55
C ASP A 134 -8.03 17.47 0.93
N SER A 135 -7.05 18.14 1.55
CA SER A 135 -5.65 18.13 1.13
C SER A 135 -4.87 16.97 1.77
N ASP A 136 -3.57 17.00 1.68
CA ASP A 136 -2.70 16.09 2.45
C ASP A 136 -2.67 16.52 3.93
N PHE A 137 -3.77 16.25 4.66
CA PHE A 137 -3.98 16.71 6.04
C PHE A 137 -2.86 16.26 7.01
N LEU A 138 -2.20 15.17 6.74
CA LEU A 138 -1.05 14.75 7.54
C LEU A 138 0.09 15.75 7.42
N ARG A 139 0.29 16.33 6.24
CA ARG A 139 1.27 17.37 6.01
C ARG A 139 0.88 18.67 6.72
N VAL A 140 -0.41 19.00 6.75
CA VAL A 140 -0.92 20.16 7.50
C VAL A 140 -0.65 19.97 9.00
N LEU A 141 -0.82 18.78 9.52
CA LEU A 141 -0.45 18.43 10.90
C LEU A 141 1.06 18.45 11.15
N GLY A 142 1.87 18.39 10.11
CA GLY A 142 3.33 18.23 10.20
C GLY A 142 3.77 16.77 10.38
N LEU A 143 2.88 15.80 10.12
CA LEU A 143 3.20 14.39 10.11
C LEU A 143 3.53 13.97 8.68
N THR A 144 4.79 14.05 8.32
CA THR A 144 5.30 13.56 7.05
C THR A 144 6.01 12.22 7.24
N ARG A 145 5.86 11.35 6.23
CA ARG A 145 6.50 10.05 6.24
C ARG A 145 7.99 10.21 6.03
N SER A 146 8.78 9.64 6.94
CA SER A 146 10.22 9.54 6.74
C SER A 146 10.52 8.74 5.47
N GLN A 147 11.25 9.34 4.55
CA GLN A 147 11.77 8.67 3.37
C GLN A 147 13.25 8.39 3.59
N PRO A 148 13.71 7.15 3.36
CA PRO A 148 15.13 6.88 3.43
C PRO A 148 15.84 7.79 2.41
N ARG A 149 16.77 8.61 2.88
CA ARG A 149 17.60 9.43 1.99
C ARG A 149 18.54 8.50 1.23
N LEU A 150 18.07 8.05 0.08
CA LEU A 150 18.91 7.29 -0.84
C LEU A 150 20.00 8.23 -1.35
N LYS A 151 21.24 7.87 -1.08
CA LYS A 151 22.37 8.60 -1.68
C LYS A 151 22.33 8.31 -3.18
N PRO A 152 22.32 9.33 -4.05
CA PRO A 152 22.34 9.12 -5.48
C PRO A 152 23.67 8.47 -5.86
N VAL A 153 23.60 7.22 -6.27
CA VAL A 153 24.77 6.45 -6.74
C VAL A 153 24.51 6.13 -8.22
N ILE A 154 25.48 6.43 -9.05
CA ILE A 154 25.41 6.09 -10.48
C ILE A 154 25.50 4.57 -10.61
N GLY A 155 24.49 3.96 -11.22
CA GLY A 155 24.48 2.53 -11.54
C GLY A 155 25.43 2.20 -12.69
N ASP A 156 25.11 1.10 -13.39
CA ASP A 156 25.91 0.67 -14.55
C ASP A 156 25.82 1.67 -15.67
N ILE A 157 26.97 1.95 -16.29
CA ILE A 157 27.10 2.88 -17.42
C ILE A 157 27.30 2.09 -18.70
N VAL A 158 26.46 2.37 -19.70
CA VAL A 158 26.60 1.75 -21.02
C VAL A 158 27.90 2.21 -21.68
N ALA A 159 28.74 1.24 -22.07
CA ALA A 159 30.01 1.51 -22.74
C ALA A 159 29.78 2.30 -24.07
N GLY A 160 30.54 3.37 -24.27
CA GLY A 160 30.39 4.28 -25.41
C GLY A 160 29.17 5.22 -25.34
N GLY A 161 28.36 5.14 -24.26
CA GLY A 161 27.17 5.97 -24.06
C GLY A 161 27.49 7.42 -23.67
N PRO A 162 26.48 8.31 -23.72
CA PRO A 162 26.62 9.73 -23.34
C PRO A 162 27.16 9.95 -21.94
N ALA A 163 26.75 9.11 -20.98
CA ALA A 163 27.20 9.18 -19.59
C ALA A 163 28.71 8.93 -19.46
N GLN A 164 29.24 7.91 -20.15
CA GLN A 164 30.68 7.64 -20.15
C GLN A 164 31.47 8.77 -20.84
N ARG A 165 30.97 9.32 -21.94
CA ARG A 165 31.58 10.47 -22.61
C ARG A 165 31.59 11.72 -21.76
N ALA A 166 30.59 11.89 -20.88
CA ALA A 166 30.54 12.97 -19.89
C ALA A 166 31.44 12.72 -18.67
N GLY A 167 32.23 11.63 -18.64
CA GLY A 167 33.15 11.33 -17.56
C GLY A 167 32.52 10.71 -16.30
N LEU A 168 31.24 10.32 -16.33
CA LEU A 168 30.59 9.64 -15.23
C LEU A 168 31.16 8.23 -15.08
N LYS A 169 31.25 7.76 -13.84
CA LYS A 169 31.72 6.40 -13.50
C LYS A 169 30.65 5.70 -12.64
N ALA A 170 30.49 4.40 -12.86
CA ALA A 170 29.63 3.58 -12.01
C ALA A 170 30.11 3.61 -10.56
N GLY A 171 29.19 3.60 -9.61
CA GLY A 171 29.49 3.63 -8.17
C GLY A 171 29.91 5.00 -7.61
N VAL A 172 30.04 6.03 -8.42
CA VAL A 172 30.36 7.38 -7.97
C VAL A 172 29.13 8.09 -7.43
N ARG A 173 29.27 8.73 -6.28
CA ARG A 173 28.24 9.60 -5.70
C ARG A 173 28.19 10.91 -6.49
N THR A 174 27.02 11.31 -6.94
CA THR A 174 26.83 12.68 -7.44
C THR A 174 26.83 13.64 -6.25
N PRO A 175 27.45 14.79 -6.36
CA PRO A 175 27.47 15.83 -5.33
C PRO A 175 26.07 16.35 -5.00
#